data_990d1ca1e2da5b3c36ca593679ebf769
#
_entry.id   990d1ca1e2da5b3c36ca593679ebf769
#
_cell.length_a   1.000
_cell.length_b   1.000
_cell.length_c   1.000
_cell.angle_alpha   90.00
_cell.angle_beta   90.00
_cell.angle_gamma   90.00
#
_symmetry.space_group_name_H-M   'P 1'
#
loop_
_entity.id
_entity.type
_entity.pdbx_description
1 polymer ?
#
loop_
_entity_poly.entity_id
_entity_poly.type
_entity_poly.pdbx_seq_one_letter_code
_entity_poly.pdbx_strand_id
1 'polypeptide(L)'
;MKYISILFLGLFFIIGCGDNEKNNPAEGKDGQNEYSFDSTALKTETLDNPNQAFYLRYKFKTGEKVRYRVTSIMNNRQHIEADTVMDQNVKQTAVYLIDIDPVEVDAESVAELKLTIKSIKVNASANEESFSFETGTSKDSSEIVKFAEYAALTNNSFSIRLSKSGEILEIFKVDKIVNQYLKIKGYADSLNAENKVVVRNQIITTGLKPILSQVFRELPEKKVAKDSTWSFVQPTSRILIFQMEATTVYKITNLEKYEDNVVALFDASLITKVEGQTKYTDRGINYTFKKPITTAAGKVYFNVESGLILKSKTDVNISMANTMEMDSPKGKIKGSQSENQKITYIVEKI
;
A
#
# COMPACT_ATOMS: atom_id res chain seq x y z
N MET A 1 -31.90 -11.06 9.47
CA MET A 1 -30.82 -10.13 9.87
C MET A 1 -29.81 -10.12 8.75
N LYS A 2 -29.84 -9.11 7.87
CA LYS A 2 -28.90 -8.97 6.75
C LYS A 2 -27.83 -7.95 7.19
N TYR A 3 -26.60 -8.38 7.12
CA TYR A 3 -25.40 -7.69 7.61
C TYR A 3 -25.26 -6.28 7.05
N ILE A 4 -25.05 -5.31 7.95
CA ILE A 4 -24.61 -3.95 7.61
C ILE A 4 -23.15 -4.09 7.21
N SER A 5 -22.88 -4.13 5.90
CA SER A 5 -21.52 -3.97 5.39
C SER A 5 -21.16 -2.50 5.45
N ILE A 6 -20.54 -2.08 6.55
CA ILE A 6 -19.85 -0.81 6.61
C ILE A 6 -18.57 -1.01 5.79
N LEU A 7 -18.53 -0.36 4.63
CA LEU A 7 -17.40 -0.40 3.70
C LEU A 7 -16.26 0.45 4.31
N PHE A 8 -15.43 -0.19 5.15
CA PHE A 8 -14.15 0.37 5.53
C PHE A 8 -13.14 0.08 4.43
N LEU A 9 -12.42 1.11 4.02
CA LEU A 9 -11.21 1.02 3.17
C LEU A 9 -10.09 0.37 4.00
N GLY A 10 -10.23 -0.89 4.30
CA GLY A 10 -9.23 -1.68 4.98
C GLY A 10 -9.26 -3.06 4.38
N LEU A 11 -8.12 -3.64 4.17
CA LEU A 11 -7.95 -5.03 3.80
C LEU A 11 -9.01 -5.90 4.47
N PHE A 12 -9.79 -6.62 3.66
CA PHE A 12 -10.83 -7.51 4.13
C PHE A 12 -10.25 -8.58 5.07
N PHE A 13 -10.43 -8.41 6.37
CA PHE A 13 -10.35 -9.52 7.32
C PHE A 13 -11.73 -10.12 7.50
N ILE A 14 -11.99 -11.24 6.83
CA ILE A 14 -13.09 -12.11 7.21
C ILE A 14 -12.60 -12.88 8.42
N ILE A 15 -13.04 -12.50 9.62
CA ILE A 15 -12.89 -13.31 10.82
C ILE A 15 -13.90 -14.44 10.70
N GLY A 16 -13.47 -15.59 10.18
CA GLY A 16 -14.19 -16.85 10.30
C GLY A 16 -13.76 -17.54 11.59
N CYS A 17 -14.67 -17.73 12.54
CA CYS A 17 -14.45 -18.63 13.66
C CYS A 17 -14.16 -20.04 13.14
N GLY A 18 -13.01 -20.59 13.49
CA GLY A 18 -12.62 -21.97 13.22
C GLY A 18 -11.58 -22.39 14.24
N ASP A 19 -11.79 -23.56 14.83
CA ASP A 19 -11.16 -24.11 16.01
C ASP A 19 -9.64 -24.13 16.05
N ASN A 20 -9.16 -24.08 17.30
CA ASN A 20 -7.75 -24.03 17.72
C ASN A 20 -6.92 -25.26 17.31
N GLU A 21 -5.78 -25.03 16.69
CA GLU A 21 -4.56 -25.81 16.93
C GLU A 21 -3.39 -24.88 17.21
N LYS A 22 -2.83 -25.05 18.40
CA LYS A 22 -1.62 -24.32 18.86
C LYS A 22 -0.40 -24.83 18.10
N ASN A 23 0.16 -24.03 17.20
CA ASN A 23 1.50 -24.22 16.71
C ASN A 23 2.40 -23.05 17.14
N ASN A 24 3.34 -23.34 18.03
CA ASN A 24 4.45 -22.47 18.39
C ASN A 24 5.32 -22.19 17.15
N PRO A 25 5.74 -20.94 16.90
CA PRO A 25 6.69 -20.67 15.84
C PRO A 25 8.08 -21.18 16.28
N ALA A 26 8.58 -22.19 15.56
CA ALA A 26 9.98 -22.60 15.67
C ALA A 26 10.90 -21.50 15.12
N GLU A 27 11.83 -21.05 15.94
CA GLU A 27 12.99 -20.27 15.51
C GLU A 27 13.83 -21.12 14.56
N GLY A 28 13.78 -20.79 13.27
CA GLY A 28 14.58 -21.41 12.22
C GLY A 28 15.91 -20.65 12.03
N LYS A 29 17.00 -21.40 12.11
CA LYS A 29 18.38 -20.98 11.95
C LYS A 29 18.69 -20.36 10.58
N ASP A 30 19.62 -19.40 10.61
CA ASP A 30 20.40 -18.75 9.57
C ASP A 30 20.41 -19.39 8.16
N GLY A 31 19.56 -18.91 7.29
CA GLY A 31 19.75 -18.62 5.89
C GLY A 31 19.20 -17.22 5.70
N GLN A 32 19.82 -16.34 4.89
CA GLN A 32 19.30 -15.01 4.64
C GLN A 32 17.86 -15.17 4.14
N ASN A 33 16.90 -14.97 5.05
CA ASN A 33 15.49 -15.10 4.74
C ASN A 33 15.16 -13.97 3.76
N GLU A 34 14.77 -14.31 2.52
CA GLU A 34 14.45 -13.33 1.46
C GLU A 34 13.37 -12.32 1.88
N TYR A 35 12.58 -12.63 2.90
CA TYR A 35 11.58 -11.75 3.51
C TYR A 35 12.12 -10.90 4.67
N SER A 36 13.41 -11.03 5.02
CA SER A 36 14.05 -10.14 5.98
C SER A 36 14.19 -8.75 5.39
N PHE A 37 13.80 -7.72 6.12
CA PHE A 37 13.87 -6.32 5.70
C PHE A 37 14.59 -5.46 6.72
N ASP A 38 15.23 -4.39 6.24
CA ASP A 38 15.92 -3.43 7.08
C ASP A 38 15.16 -2.11 7.14
N SER A 39 14.69 -1.75 8.33
CA SER A 39 13.95 -0.50 8.56
C SER A 39 14.85 0.70 8.87
N THR A 40 16.17 0.52 8.95
CA THR A 40 17.15 1.58 9.23
C THR A 40 17.37 2.47 8.00
N ALA A 41 18.04 3.59 8.20
CA ALA A 41 18.46 4.46 7.10
C ALA A 41 19.58 3.79 6.28
N LEU A 42 19.64 4.10 4.98
CA LEU A 42 20.78 3.70 4.16
C LEU A 42 22.04 4.42 4.68
N LYS A 43 23.12 3.69 4.87
CA LYS A 43 24.40 4.28 5.28
C LYS A 43 25.06 4.89 4.06
N THR A 44 25.19 6.21 4.06
CA THR A 44 25.72 7.02 2.98
C THR A 44 26.87 7.89 3.50
N GLU A 45 27.65 8.43 2.59
CA GLU A 45 28.79 9.32 2.87
C GLU A 45 28.50 10.73 2.35
N THR A 46 29.19 11.73 2.90
CA THR A 46 29.07 13.11 2.43
C THR A 46 29.65 13.24 1.02
N LEU A 47 28.95 13.98 0.16
CA LEU A 47 29.43 14.33 -1.18
C LEU A 47 30.24 15.64 -1.13
N ASP A 48 31.35 15.71 -1.86
CA ASP A 48 32.23 16.91 -1.91
C ASP A 48 31.51 18.17 -2.43
N ASN A 49 30.57 18.02 -3.38
CA ASN A 49 29.76 19.11 -3.91
C ASN A 49 28.25 18.82 -3.79
N PRO A 50 27.66 19.04 -2.60
CA PRO A 50 26.24 18.71 -2.34
C PRO A 50 25.26 19.69 -2.99
N ASN A 51 25.72 20.81 -3.58
CA ASN A 51 24.87 21.86 -4.18
C ASN A 51 24.75 21.75 -5.70
N GLN A 52 25.29 20.73 -6.32
CA GLN A 52 25.17 20.51 -7.75
C GLN A 52 23.69 20.31 -8.15
N ALA A 53 23.27 20.99 -9.24
CA ALA A 53 21.93 20.79 -9.80
C ALA A 53 21.90 19.60 -10.76
N PHE A 54 20.88 18.74 -10.64
CA PHE A 54 20.74 17.50 -11.40
C PHE A 54 19.29 17.24 -11.78
N TYR A 55 19.06 16.32 -12.72
CA TYR A 55 17.74 15.80 -13.03
C TYR A 55 17.50 14.52 -12.23
N LEU A 56 16.35 14.42 -11.59
CA LEU A 56 15.81 13.16 -11.14
C LEU A 56 15.01 12.54 -12.29
N ARG A 57 15.39 11.35 -12.75
CA ARG A 57 14.74 10.64 -13.85
C ARG A 57 14.89 9.14 -13.65
N TYR A 58 13.82 8.41 -13.86
CA TYR A 58 13.93 6.96 -14.04
C TYR A 58 14.68 6.65 -15.33
N LYS A 59 15.59 5.69 -15.28
CA LYS A 59 16.51 5.33 -16.39
C LYS A 59 16.50 3.82 -16.62
N PHE A 60 15.33 3.31 -16.94
CA PHE A 60 15.22 1.91 -17.30
C PHE A 60 15.89 1.63 -18.63
N LYS A 61 16.52 0.44 -18.75
CA LYS A 61 17.09 -0.06 -19.98
C LYS A 61 16.51 -1.43 -20.29
N THR A 62 16.09 -1.64 -21.51
CA THR A 62 15.52 -2.91 -21.98
C THR A 62 16.43 -4.09 -21.62
N GLY A 63 15.87 -5.09 -20.95
CA GLY A 63 16.56 -6.30 -20.53
C GLY A 63 17.34 -6.19 -19.21
N GLU A 64 17.54 -5.00 -18.64
CA GLU A 64 18.15 -4.82 -17.31
C GLU A 64 17.10 -5.00 -16.21
N LYS A 65 17.01 -6.20 -15.65
CA LYS A 65 16.04 -6.53 -14.61
C LYS A 65 16.40 -5.89 -13.28
N VAL A 66 15.37 -5.46 -12.56
CA VAL A 66 15.50 -4.90 -11.21
C VAL A 66 14.59 -5.67 -10.27
N ARG A 67 15.04 -5.93 -9.07
CA ARG A 67 14.23 -6.55 -8.01
C ARG A 67 14.06 -5.60 -6.83
N TYR A 68 12.83 -5.57 -6.32
CA TYR A 68 12.49 -4.83 -5.11
C TYR A 68 11.87 -5.75 -4.06
N ARG A 69 12.21 -5.48 -2.82
CA ARG A 69 11.44 -5.91 -1.65
C ARG A 69 10.59 -4.73 -1.20
N VAL A 70 9.28 -4.94 -1.11
CA VAL A 70 8.34 -3.96 -0.55
C VAL A 70 7.73 -4.56 0.70
N THR A 71 7.94 -3.91 1.83
CA THR A 71 7.36 -4.32 3.12
C THR A 71 6.30 -3.31 3.53
N SER A 72 5.12 -3.80 3.88
CA SER A 72 4.03 -3.02 4.46
C SER A 72 3.78 -3.52 5.88
N ILE A 73 3.91 -2.63 6.86
CA ILE A 73 3.65 -2.91 8.28
C ILE A 73 2.46 -2.06 8.68
N MET A 74 1.34 -2.70 8.99
CA MET A 74 0.10 -2.05 9.42
C MET A 74 -0.17 -2.35 10.89
N ASN A 75 -0.60 -1.31 11.61
CA ASN A 75 -1.19 -1.43 12.94
C ASN A 75 -2.49 -0.65 12.94
N ASN A 76 -3.61 -1.33 13.12
CA ASN A 76 -4.94 -0.75 13.19
C ASN A 76 -5.55 -1.00 14.57
N ARG A 77 -5.91 0.07 15.26
CA ARG A 77 -6.59 0.05 16.56
C ARG A 77 -7.99 0.63 16.38
N GLN A 78 -8.98 -0.18 16.71
CA GLN A 78 -10.38 0.19 16.66
C GLN A 78 -10.96 0.09 18.08
N HIS A 79 -11.70 1.12 18.46
CA HIS A 79 -12.46 1.18 19.71
C HIS A 79 -13.92 1.44 19.38
N ILE A 80 -14.81 0.59 19.84
CA ILE A 80 -16.26 0.70 19.66
C ILE A 80 -16.89 0.68 21.05
N GLU A 81 -17.70 1.68 21.33
CA GLU A 81 -18.49 1.81 22.54
C GLU A 81 -19.97 1.91 22.17
N ALA A 82 -20.79 1.01 22.71
CA ALA A 82 -22.23 0.98 22.61
C ALA A 82 -22.78 0.39 23.94
N ASP A 83 -23.70 -0.57 23.90
CA ASP A 83 -24.11 -1.31 25.10
C ASP A 83 -22.94 -2.11 25.71
N THR A 84 -21.94 -2.43 24.91
CA THR A 84 -20.68 -3.07 25.29
C THR A 84 -19.51 -2.31 24.70
N VAL A 85 -18.34 -2.45 25.33
CA VAL A 85 -17.07 -1.92 24.80
C VAL A 85 -16.32 -3.04 24.10
N MET A 86 -15.84 -2.75 22.89
CA MET A 86 -15.01 -3.65 22.09
C MET A 86 -13.76 -2.93 21.62
N ASP A 87 -12.61 -3.44 22.01
CA ASP A 87 -11.30 -3.01 21.51
C ASP A 87 -10.74 -4.07 20.57
N GLN A 88 -10.33 -3.64 19.38
CA GLN A 88 -9.68 -4.50 18.41
C GLN A 88 -8.33 -3.90 18.02
N ASN A 89 -7.29 -4.74 18.04
CA ASN A 89 -5.96 -4.39 17.58
C ASN A 89 -5.51 -5.40 16.53
N VAL A 90 -5.36 -4.93 15.29
CA VAL A 90 -4.90 -5.72 14.16
C VAL A 90 -3.51 -5.24 13.76
N LYS A 91 -2.55 -6.15 13.74
CA LYS A 91 -1.20 -5.91 13.21
C LYS A 91 -0.99 -6.81 12.01
N GLN A 92 -0.37 -6.28 10.96
CA GLN A 92 -0.02 -7.05 9.78
C GLN A 92 1.33 -6.59 9.24
N THR A 93 2.16 -7.56 8.87
CA THR A 93 3.36 -7.34 8.05
C THR A 93 3.22 -8.14 6.78
N ALA A 94 3.27 -7.48 5.63
CA ALA A 94 3.26 -8.10 4.33
C ALA A 94 4.55 -7.73 3.59
N VAL A 95 5.29 -8.74 3.12
CA VAL A 95 6.54 -8.58 2.36
C VAL A 95 6.32 -9.11 0.96
N TYR A 96 6.58 -8.27 -0.03
CA TYR A 96 6.44 -8.56 -1.46
C TYR A 96 7.81 -8.58 -2.12
N LEU A 97 8.11 -9.63 -2.89
CA LEU A 97 9.27 -9.68 -3.78
C LEU A 97 8.81 -9.42 -5.20
N ILE A 98 9.29 -8.34 -5.81
CA ILE A 98 8.81 -7.84 -7.09
C ILE A 98 9.97 -7.78 -8.09
N ASP A 99 9.85 -8.54 -9.18
CA ASP A 99 10.71 -8.43 -10.34
C ASP A 99 10.14 -7.40 -11.31
N ILE A 100 10.97 -6.49 -11.79
CA ILE A 100 10.67 -5.50 -12.81
C ILE A 100 11.56 -5.81 -14.02
N ASP A 101 10.94 -6.06 -15.15
CA ASP A 101 11.59 -6.37 -16.42
C ASP A 101 11.23 -5.28 -17.43
N PRO A 102 12.14 -4.35 -17.75
CA PRO A 102 11.91 -3.35 -18.77
C PRO A 102 11.84 -4.01 -20.16
N VAL A 103 10.64 -3.96 -20.76
CA VAL A 103 10.35 -4.59 -22.05
C VAL A 103 10.75 -3.67 -23.20
N GLU A 104 10.41 -2.39 -23.08
CA GLU A 104 10.64 -1.36 -24.08
C GLU A 104 10.82 0.01 -23.41
N VAL A 105 11.66 0.85 -23.98
CA VAL A 105 11.76 2.27 -23.63
C VAL A 105 11.71 3.06 -24.93
N ASP A 106 10.70 3.92 -25.07
CA ASP A 106 10.50 4.71 -26.28
C ASP A 106 11.40 5.95 -26.36
N ALA A 107 11.28 6.69 -27.45
CA ALA A 107 12.09 7.90 -27.70
C ALA A 107 11.79 9.04 -26.70
N GLU A 108 10.62 9.05 -26.05
CA GLU A 108 10.22 10.01 -25.03
C GLU A 108 10.64 9.56 -23.62
N SER A 109 11.31 8.41 -23.54
CA SER A 109 11.74 7.75 -22.30
C SER A 109 10.57 7.29 -21.44
N VAL A 110 9.44 6.90 -22.07
CA VAL A 110 8.39 6.13 -21.43
C VAL A 110 8.77 4.65 -21.48
N ALA A 111 8.79 4.02 -20.33
CA ALA A 111 9.15 2.61 -20.21
C ALA A 111 7.89 1.73 -20.09
N GLU A 112 7.78 0.70 -20.96
CA GLU A 112 6.90 -0.44 -20.68
C GLU A 112 7.65 -1.39 -19.75
N LEU A 113 7.14 -1.55 -18.53
CA LEU A 113 7.70 -2.42 -17.52
C LEU A 113 6.76 -3.60 -17.30
N LYS A 114 7.28 -4.83 -17.39
CA LYS A 114 6.60 -6.05 -16.96
C LYS A 114 6.96 -6.31 -15.50
N LEU A 115 5.97 -6.34 -14.64
CA LEU A 115 6.15 -6.61 -13.23
C LEU A 115 5.62 -8.01 -12.87
N THR A 116 6.35 -8.69 -12.00
CA THR A 116 5.95 -9.99 -11.48
C THR A 116 6.18 -10.00 -9.96
N ILE A 117 5.11 -10.10 -9.20
CA ILE A 117 5.23 -10.37 -7.76
C ILE A 117 5.60 -11.85 -7.62
N LYS A 118 6.84 -12.14 -7.25
CA LYS A 118 7.38 -13.50 -7.19
C LYS A 118 6.87 -14.27 -6.00
N SER A 119 6.80 -13.60 -4.86
CA SER A 119 6.30 -14.16 -3.62
C SER A 119 5.76 -13.08 -2.69
N ILE A 120 4.87 -13.47 -1.82
CA ILE A 120 4.32 -12.62 -0.76
C ILE A 120 4.29 -13.44 0.52
N LYS A 121 4.80 -12.87 1.60
CA LYS A 121 4.67 -13.40 2.96
C LYS A 121 3.89 -12.42 3.82
N VAL A 122 2.85 -12.92 4.48
CA VAL A 122 1.99 -12.13 5.38
C VAL A 122 2.04 -12.75 6.75
N ASN A 123 2.33 -11.94 7.77
CA ASN A 123 2.13 -12.27 9.16
C ASN A 123 1.14 -11.27 9.73
N ALA A 124 0.08 -11.75 10.35
CA ALA A 124 -0.95 -10.90 10.92
C ALA A 124 -1.36 -11.39 12.30
N SER A 125 -1.81 -10.48 13.14
CA SER A 125 -2.47 -10.80 14.41
C SER A 125 -3.68 -9.91 14.61
N ALA A 126 -4.74 -10.50 15.17
CA ALA A 126 -5.94 -9.80 15.59
C ALA A 126 -6.18 -10.16 17.06
N ASN A 127 -5.96 -9.18 17.96
CA ASN A 127 -5.92 -9.40 19.40
C ASN A 127 -4.89 -10.49 19.76
N GLU A 128 -5.35 -11.68 20.23
CA GLU A 128 -4.51 -12.81 20.64
C GLU A 128 -4.30 -13.85 19.52
N GLU A 129 -5.08 -13.78 18.43
CA GLU A 129 -4.96 -14.71 17.31
C GLU A 129 -3.87 -14.27 16.34
N SER A 130 -3.07 -15.22 15.86
CA SER A 130 -2.00 -14.98 14.88
C SER A 130 -2.20 -15.81 13.63
N PHE A 131 -1.88 -15.22 12.48
CA PHE A 131 -2.02 -15.81 11.16
C PHE A 131 -0.70 -15.63 10.39
N SER A 132 -0.31 -16.64 9.64
CA SER A 132 0.83 -16.56 8.73
C SER A 132 0.43 -17.17 7.40
N PHE A 133 0.76 -16.51 6.30
CA PHE A 133 0.54 -17.00 4.95
C PHE A 133 1.76 -16.68 4.08
N GLU A 134 2.21 -17.67 3.32
CA GLU A 134 3.28 -17.49 2.33
C GLU A 134 2.83 -18.12 1.02
N THR A 135 2.88 -17.33 -0.06
CA THR A 135 2.41 -17.77 -1.37
C THR A 135 3.25 -18.93 -1.90
N GLY A 136 2.59 -19.96 -2.41
CA GLY A 136 3.24 -21.15 -2.97
C GLY A 136 3.59 -22.23 -1.94
N THR A 137 3.47 -21.98 -0.64
CA THR A 137 3.76 -22.98 0.41
C THR A 137 2.50 -23.64 0.94
N SER A 138 1.40 -22.88 1.07
CA SER A 138 0.13 -23.45 1.55
C SER A 138 -0.48 -24.38 0.52
N LYS A 139 -0.88 -25.58 1.00
CA LYS A 139 -1.65 -26.57 0.24
C LYS A 139 -3.13 -26.62 0.67
N ASP A 140 -3.48 -25.89 1.73
CA ASP A 140 -4.85 -25.82 2.22
C ASP A 140 -5.67 -24.86 1.35
N SER A 141 -6.71 -25.40 0.73
CA SER A 141 -7.62 -24.65 -0.13
C SER A 141 -8.39 -23.56 0.64
N SER A 142 -8.71 -23.78 1.91
CA SER A 142 -9.42 -22.81 2.75
C SER A 142 -8.53 -21.60 3.06
N GLU A 143 -7.26 -21.83 3.33
CA GLU A 143 -6.26 -20.79 3.53
C GLU A 143 -6.01 -20.00 2.24
N ILE A 144 -5.88 -20.68 1.10
CA ILE A 144 -5.73 -20.02 -0.20
C ILE A 144 -6.94 -19.14 -0.53
N VAL A 145 -8.17 -19.59 -0.23
CA VAL A 145 -9.40 -18.79 -0.42
C VAL A 145 -9.41 -17.58 0.52
N LYS A 146 -8.95 -17.72 1.76
CA LYS A 146 -8.82 -16.63 2.74
C LYS A 146 -7.86 -15.54 2.23
N PHE A 147 -6.74 -15.95 1.66
CA PHE A 147 -5.68 -15.05 1.13
C PHE A 147 -5.69 -14.96 -0.41
N ALA A 148 -6.86 -15.09 -1.03
CA ALA A 148 -7.02 -15.15 -2.49
C ALA A 148 -6.38 -13.97 -3.23
N GLU A 149 -6.39 -12.76 -2.65
CA GLU A 149 -5.80 -11.56 -3.24
C GLU A 149 -4.28 -11.73 -3.40
N TYR A 150 -3.59 -12.18 -2.36
CA TYR A 150 -2.14 -12.43 -2.41
C TYR A 150 -1.80 -13.60 -3.34
N ALA A 151 -2.57 -14.69 -3.26
CA ALA A 151 -2.37 -15.86 -4.13
C ALA A 151 -2.60 -15.53 -5.61
N ALA A 152 -3.56 -14.66 -5.93
CA ALA A 152 -3.83 -14.24 -7.30
C ALA A 152 -2.76 -13.30 -7.87
N LEU A 153 -2.16 -12.45 -7.04
CA LEU A 153 -1.08 -11.54 -7.45
C LEU A 153 0.23 -12.28 -7.75
N THR A 154 0.48 -13.40 -7.07
CA THR A 154 1.78 -14.09 -7.12
C THR A 154 1.97 -14.84 -8.44
N ASN A 155 3.14 -14.66 -9.07
CA ASN A 155 3.56 -15.24 -10.35
C ASN A 155 2.65 -14.91 -11.55
N ASN A 156 1.70 -14.00 -11.38
CA ASN A 156 0.90 -13.46 -12.47
C ASN A 156 1.44 -12.07 -12.84
N SER A 157 2.13 -12.00 -13.98
CA SER A 157 2.71 -10.75 -14.45
C SER A 157 1.64 -9.81 -14.97
N PHE A 158 1.86 -8.51 -14.76
CA PHE A 158 1.13 -7.41 -15.37
C PHE A 158 2.11 -6.39 -15.95
N SER A 159 1.64 -5.41 -16.69
CA SER A 159 2.50 -4.37 -17.26
C SER A 159 2.05 -2.99 -16.79
N ILE A 160 3.01 -2.05 -16.74
CA ILE A 160 2.75 -0.63 -16.58
C ILE A 160 3.47 0.15 -17.67
N ARG A 161 2.94 1.33 -17.98
CA ARG A 161 3.69 2.37 -18.70
C ARG A 161 4.09 3.44 -17.69
N LEU A 162 5.38 3.69 -17.61
CA LEU A 162 5.98 4.61 -16.65
C LEU A 162 6.72 5.72 -17.38
N SER A 163 6.40 6.98 -17.08
CA SER A 163 7.15 8.11 -17.59
C SER A 163 8.52 8.23 -16.91
N LYS A 164 9.45 8.94 -17.54
CA LYS A 164 10.77 9.24 -16.94
C LYS A 164 10.68 10.02 -15.62
N SER A 165 9.57 10.69 -15.36
CA SER A 165 9.30 11.38 -14.10
C SER A 165 8.57 10.49 -13.06
N GLY A 166 8.32 9.22 -13.36
CA GLY A 166 7.73 8.28 -12.41
C GLY A 166 6.20 8.25 -12.37
N GLU A 167 5.54 8.98 -13.26
CA GLU A 167 4.09 8.90 -13.41
C GLU A 167 3.70 7.55 -14.03
N ILE A 168 2.81 6.82 -13.38
CA ILE A 168 2.23 5.59 -13.90
C ILE A 168 1.09 5.95 -14.83
N LEU A 169 1.37 5.97 -16.14
CA LEU A 169 0.42 6.35 -17.18
C LEU A 169 -0.68 5.30 -17.36
N GLU A 170 -0.33 4.02 -17.23
CA GLU A 170 -1.26 2.91 -17.42
C GLU A 170 -0.83 1.67 -16.63
N ILE A 171 -1.82 0.89 -16.15
CA ILE A 171 -1.64 -0.46 -15.62
C ILE A 171 -2.48 -1.41 -16.47
N PHE A 172 -1.88 -2.39 -17.11
CA PHE A 172 -2.53 -3.26 -18.09
C PHE A 172 -2.04 -4.71 -18.04
N LYS A 173 -2.59 -5.60 -18.85
CA LYS A 173 -2.32 -7.05 -18.84
C LYS A 173 -2.59 -7.71 -17.49
N VAL A 174 -3.61 -7.23 -16.75
CA VAL A 174 -3.99 -7.74 -15.41
C VAL A 174 -4.97 -8.92 -15.45
N ASP A 175 -5.41 -9.35 -16.62
CA ASP A 175 -6.47 -10.34 -16.76
C ASP A 175 -6.13 -11.71 -16.14
N LYS A 176 -4.84 -12.09 -16.13
CA LYS A 176 -4.39 -13.32 -15.46
C LYS A 176 -4.63 -13.24 -13.94
N ILE A 177 -4.36 -12.09 -13.33
CA ILE A 177 -4.59 -11.86 -11.90
C ILE A 177 -6.09 -11.94 -11.60
N VAL A 178 -6.91 -11.24 -12.40
CA VAL A 178 -8.37 -11.24 -12.24
C VAL A 178 -8.94 -12.65 -12.36
N ASN A 179 -8.57 -13.38 -13.41
CA ASN A 179 -9.06 -14.74 -13.63
C ASN A 179 -8.62 -15.69 -12.51
N GLN A 180 -7.39 -15.59 -12.03
CA GLN A 180 -6.89 -16.39 -10.92
C GLN A 180 -7.64 -16.07 -9.63
N TYR A 181 -7.87 -14.78 -9.33
CA TYR A 181 -8.67 -14.35 -8.18
C TYR A 181 -10.09 -14.93 -8.22
N LEU A 182 -10.76 -14.78 -9.36
CA LEU A 182 -12.12 -15.30 -9.56
C LEU A 182 -12.18 -16.82 -9.45
N LYS A 183 -11.17 -17.53 -9.98
CA LYS A 183 -11.05 -18.98 -9.85
C LYS A 183 -10.91 -19.41 -8.40
N ILE A 184 -10.03 -18.78 -7.62
CA ILE A 184 -9.83 -19.07 -6.20
C ILE A 184 -11.11 -18.83 -5.40
N LYS A 185 -11.83 -17.74 -5.69
CA LYS A 185 -13.09 -17.39 -5.02
C LYS A 185 -14.31 -18.19 -5.52
N GLY A 186 -14.17 -19.04 -6.53
CA GLY A 186 -15.26 -19.82 -7.09
C GLY A 186 -16.23 -19.03 -7.97
N TYR A 187 -15.83 -17.86 -8.49
CA TYR A 187 -16.67 -16.96 -9.28
C TYR A 187 -16.31 -16.93 -10.77
N ALA A 188 -15.41 -17.80 -11.25
CA ALA A 188 -14.87 -17.76 -12.62
C ALA A 188 -15.96 -17.75 -13.70
N ASP A 189 -16.99 -18.57 -13.51
CA ASP A 189 -18.07 -18.78 -14.49
C ASP A 189 -19.39 -18.06 -14.14
N SER A 190 -19.46 -17.42 -12.96
CA SER A 190 -20.70 -16.81 -12.45
C SER A 190 -20.78 -15.30 -12.64
N LEU A 191 -19.66 -14.63 -12.94
CA LEU A 191 -19.63 -13.17 -13.12
C LEU A 191 -19.78 -12.77 -14.60
N ASN A 192 -20.69 -11.83 -14.86
CA ASN A 192 -20.80 -11.18 -16.17
C ASN A 192 -19.61 -10.25 -16.44
N ALA A 193 -19.50 -9.76 -17.67
CA ALA A 193 -18.39 -8.90 -18.10
C ALA A 193 -18.29 -7.61 -17.28
N GLU A 194 -19.40 -6.98 -16.93
CA GLU A 194 -19.47 -5.74 -16.16
C GLU A 194 -18.89 -5.93 -14.75
N ASN A 195 -19.29 -6.99 -14.04
CA ASN A 195 -18.78 -7.31 -12.72
C ASN A 195 -17.28 -7.69 -12.75
N LYS A 196 -16.80 -8.32 -13.82
CA LYS A 196 -15.36 -8.58 -14.01
C LYS A 196 -14.56 -7.27 -14.14
N VAL A 197 -15.10 -6.25 -14.78
CA VAL A 197 -14.48 -4.91 -14.83
C VAL A 197 -14.40 -4.29 -13.44
N VAL A 198 -15.44 -4.42 -12.61
CA VAL A 198 -15.41 -3.93 -11.22
C VAL A 198 -14.31 -4.62 -10.42
N VAL A 199 -14.21 -5.95 -10.49
CA VAL A 199 -13.15 -6.71 -9.82
C VAL A 199 -11.76 -6.30 -10.31
N ARG A 200 -11.59 -6.14 -11.64
CA ARG A 200 -10.34 -5.66 -12.24
C ARG A 200 -9.93 -4.30 -11.66
N ASN A 201 -10.85 -3.34 -11.65
CA ASN A 201 -10.59 -2.00 -11.12
C ASN A 201 -10.25 -2.04 -9.63
N GLN A 202 -10.92 -2.90 -8.86
CA GLN A 202 -10.60 -3.10 -7.44
C GLN A 202 -9.19 -3.65 -7.25
N ILE A 203 -8.79 -4.70 -7.97
CA ILE A 203 -7.44 -5.26 -7.91
C ILE A 203 -6.39 -4.18 -8.24
N ILE A 204 -6.63 -3.37 -9.27
CA ILE A 204 -5.72 -2.29 -9.65
C ILE A 204 -5.64 -1.24 -8.54
N THR A 205 -6.78 -0.76 -8.02
CA THR A 205 -6.81 0.39 -7.10
C THR A 205 -6.41 0.04 -5.68
N THR A 206 -6.79 -1.14 -5.19
CA THR A 206 -6.52 -1.56 -3.80
C THR A 206 -5.33 -2.50 -3.67
N GLY A 207 -5.05 -3.32 -4.68
CA GLY A 207 -3.96 -4.29 -4.67
C GLY A 207 -2.64 -3.76 -5.26
N LEU A 208 -2.68 -3.19 -6.46
CA LEU A 208 -1.46 -2.84 -7.19
C LEU A 208 -0.99 -1.40 -6.95
N LYS A 209 -1.87 -0.41 -7.09
CA LYS A 209 -1.49 1.02 -6.97
C LYS A 209 -0.79 1.37 -5.66
N PRO A 210 -1.23 0.91 -4.47
CA PRO A 210 -0.56 1.26 -3.22
C PRO A 210 0.89 0.79 -3.18
N ILE A 211 1.20 -0.38 -3.73
CA ILE A 211 2.55 -0.94 -3.79
C ILE A 211 3.38 -0.19 -4.83
N LEU A 212 2.83 0.02 -6.03
CA LEU A 212 3.52 0.70 -7.13
C LEU A 212 3.89 2.14 -6.79
N SER A 213 3.00 2.87 -6.09
CA SER A 213 3.28 4.24 -5.63
C SER A 213 4.39 4.34 -4.60
N GLN A 214 4.77 3.22 -3.96
CA GLN A 214 5.95 3.18 -3.09
C GLN A 214 7.24 2.94 -3.88
N VAL A 215 7.19 2.14 -4.94
CA VAL A 215 8.33 1.82 -5.81
C VAL A 215 8.62 2.97 -6.80
N PHE A 216 7.57 3.62 -7.30
CA PHE A 216 7.69 4.72 -8.26
C PHE A 216 7.18 6.01 -7.64
N ARG A 217 8.08 6.98 -7.46
CA ARG A 217 7.77 8.31 -6.96
C ARG A 217 7.72 9.29 -8.11
N GLU A 218 6.79 10.22 -8.07
CA GLU A 218 6.71 11.28 -9.04
C GLU A 218 7.85 12.29 -8.80
N LEU A 219 8.65 12.49 -9.84
CA LEU A 219 9.88 13.29 -9.84
C LEU A 219 9.67 14.62 -10.60
N PRO A 220 10.39 15.69 -10.24
CA PRO A 220 10.23 16.99 -10.89
C PRO A 220 10.74 16.98 -12.32
N GLU A 221 10.08 17.70 -13.21
CA GLU A 221 10.52 17.80 -14.62
C GLU A 221 11.79 18.65 -14.79
N LYS A 222 12.02 19.61 -13.89
CA LYS A 222 13.18 20.51 -13.89
C LYS A 222 14.35 19.99 -13.08
N LYS A 223 15.54 20.54 -13.30
CA LYS A 223 16.69 20.31 -12.43
C LYS A 223 16.38 20.73 -11.00
N VAL A 224 16.88 19.96 -10.06
CA VAL A 224 16.79 20.20 -8.61
C VAL A 224 18.17 20.19 -7.99
N ALA A 225 18.30 20.88 -6.87
CA ALA A 225 19.48 20.88 -6.01
C ALA A 225 19.02 20.74 -4.56
N LYS A 226 19.95 20.75 -3.62
CA LYS A 226 19.62 20.80 -2.19
C LYS A 226 18.59 21.89 -1.90
N ASP A 227 17.64 21.61 -1.02
CA ASP A 227 16.51 22.46 -0.63
C ASP A 227 15.44 22.71 -1.71
N SER A 228 15.61 22.18 -2.94
CA SER A 228 14.54 22.22 -3.94
C SER A 228 13.31 21.46 -3.46
N THR A 229 12.14 22.04 -3.75
CA THR A 229 10.82 21.43 -3.44
C THR A 229 10.00 21.27 -4.71
N TRP A 230 9.16 20.24 -4.72
CA TRP A 230 8.12 20.03 -5.73
C TRP A 230 6.92 19.31 -5.11
N SER A 231 5.79 19.35 -5.79
CA SER A 231 4.56 18.72 -5.29
C SER A 231 3.72 18.18 -6.42
N PHE A 232 2.91 17.18 -6.08
CA PHE A 232 1.91 16.58 -6.96
C PHE A 232 0.57 16.49 -6.24
N VAL A 233 -0.48 16.93 -6.94
CA VAL A 233 -1.86 16.76 -6.48
C VAL A 233 -2.31 15.36 -6.83
N GLN A 234 -2.72 14.60 -5.83
CA GLN A 234 -3.25 13.25 -6.00
C GLN A 234 -4.71 13.31 -6.49
N PRO A 235 -5.17 12.32 -7.24
CA PRO A 235 -6.59 12.22 -7.58
C PRO A 235 -7.46 12.26 -6.31
N THR A 236 -8.55 13.01 -6.37
CA THR A 236 -9.52 13.09 -5.27
C THR A 236 -10.00 11.70 -4.87
N SER A 237 -9.93 11.39 -3.61
CA SER A 237 -10.35 10.12 -3.03
C SER A 237 -11.52 10.30 -2.08
N ARG A 238 -12.16 9.19 -1.68
CA ARG A 238 -13.20 9.17 -0.66
C ARG A 238 -12.73 8.41 0.57
N ILE A 239 -12.97 9.00 1.74
CA ILE A 239 -12.84 8.32 3.04
C ILE A 239 -14.19 8.46 3.75
N LEU A 240 -14.88 7.33 3.97
CA LEU A 240 -16.26 7.32 4.48
C LEU A 240 -17.18 8.17 3.58
N ILE A 241 -17.77 9.24 4.15
CA ILE A 241 -18.65 10.18 3.46
C ILE A 241 -17.93 11.44 2.97
N PHE A 242 -16.63 11.57 3.25
CA PHE A 242 -15.84 12.74 2.92
C PHE A 242 -15.11 12.59 1.58
N GLN A 243 -14.94 13.70 0.88
CA GLN A 243 -13.95 13.84 -0.19
C GLN A 243 -12.63 14.31 0.41
N MET A 244 -11.54 13.69 -0.03
CA MET A 244 -10.19 14.05 0.39
C MET A 244 -9.37 14.44 -0.84
N GLU A 245 -8.86 15.65 -0.82
CA GLU A 245 -7.81 16.13 -1.72
C GLU A 245 -6.48 15.97 -0.99
N ALA A 246 -5.50 15.42 -1.67
CA ALA A 246 -4.17 15.20 -1.10
C ALA A 246 -3.11 15.74 -2.05
N THR A 247 -2.10 16.41 -1.49
CA THR A 247 -0.92 16.89 -2.21
C THR A 247 0.32 16.30 -1.57
N THR A 248 1.06 15.50 -2.32
CA THR A 248 2.37 15.03 -1.89
C THR A 248 3.41 16.12 -2.15
N VAL A 249 4.17 16.48 -1.13
CA VAL A 249 5.25 17.49 -1.21
C VAL A 249 6.56 16.78 -0.94
N TYR A 250 7.55 17.05 -1.80
CA TYR A 250 8.90 16.53 -1.69
C TYR A 250 9.90 17.65 -1.48
N LYS A 251 10.97 17.38 -0.74
CA LYS A 251 12.09 18.29 -0.53
C LYS A 251 13.42 17.55 -0.58
N ILE A 252 14.36 18.00 -1.43
CA ILE A 252 15.74 17.51 -1.39
C ILE A 252 16.38 17.97 -0.09
N THR A 253 16.79 17.02 0.74
CA THR A 253 17.48 17.31 2.00
C THR A 253 18.98 17.29 1.85
N ASN A 254 19.50 16.36 1.02
CA ASN A 254 20.93 16.26 0.78
C ASN A 254 21.25 15.54 -0.53
N LEU A 255 22.49 15.71 -1.00
CA LEU A 255 23.16 14.82 -1.94
C LEU A 255 24.27 14.09 -1.19
N GLU A 256 24.30 12.79 -1.34
CA GLU A 256 25.19 11.89 -0.59
C GLU A 256 25.84 10.91 -1.57
N LYS A 257 26.84 10.19 -1.11
CA LYS A 257 27.51 9.12 -1.85
C LYS A 257 27.12 7.79 -1.24
N TYR A 258 26.75 6.83 -2.08
CA TYR A 258 26.54 5.44 -1.72
C TYR A 258 27.28 4.56 -2.70
N GLU A 259 28.25 3.77 -2.20
CA GLU A 259 29.25 3.14 -3.06
C GLU A 259 29.92 4.20 -3.94
N ASP A 260 29.95 4.09 -5.26
CA ASP A 260 30.51 5.08 -6.17
C ASP A 260 29.48 5.98 -6.85
N ASN A 261 28.20 5.95 -6.40
CA ASN A 261 27.11 6.67 -7.03
C ASN A 261 26.64 7.85 -6.19
N VAL A 262 26.14 8.90 -6.89
CA VAL A 262 25.45 10.02 -6.24
C VAL A 262 24.02 9.61 -5.92
N VAL A 263 23.63 9.81 -4.66
CA VAL A 263 22.30 9.53 -4.14
C VAL A 263 21.63 10.82 -3.71
N ALA A 264 20.48 11.11 -4.31
CA ALA A 264 19.61 12.18 -3.85
C ALA A 264 18.76 11.66 -2.68
N LEU A 265 18.91 12.33 -1.55
CA LEU A 265 18.08 12.11 -0.38
C LEU A 265 16.97 13.16 -0.36
N PHE A 266 15.72 12.72 -0.32
CA PHE A 266 14.60 13.65 -0.21
C PHE A 266 13.53 13.16 0.75
N ASP A 267 12.93 14.10 1.44
CA ASP A 267 11.78 13.88 2.30
C ASP A 267 10.48 13.99 1.48
N ALA A 268 9.48 13.21 1.87
CA ALA A 268 8.13 13.27 1.36
C ALA A 268 7.17 13.58 2.50
N SER A 269 6.18 14.43 2.26
CA SER A 269 5.10 14.72 3.20
C SER A 269 3.77 14.82 2.47
N LEU A 270 2.66 14.77 3.22
CA LEU A 270 1.31 14.83 2.68
C LEU A 270 0.56 16.00 3.29
N ILE A 271 -0.02 16.84 2.44
CA ILE A 271 -0.99 17.87 2.81
C ILE A 271 -2.36 17.37 2.38
N THR A 272 -3.32 17.35 3.30
CA THR A 272 -4.68 16.87 3.03
C THR A 272 -5.72 17.93 3.31
N LYS A 273 -6.75 17.99 2.46
CA LYS A 273 -7.97 18.78 2.65
C LYS A 273 -9.16 17.85 2.61
N VAL A 274 -9.98 17.87 3.66
CA VAL A 274 -11.13 16.98 3.80
C VAL A 274 -12.41 17.82 3.78
N GLU A 275 -13.29 17.52 2.82
CA GLU A 275 -14.58 18.20 2.63
C GLU A 275 -15.74 17.22 2.71
N GLY A 276 -16.90 17.70 3.08
CA GLY A 276 -18.13 16.93 3.18
C GLY A 276 -18.92 17.25 4.45
N GLN A 277 -20.16 16.74 4.45
CA GLN A 277 -21.05 16.86 5.61
C GLN A 277 -20.59 15.88 6.71
N THR A 278 -20.70 16.32 7.96
CA THR A 278 -20.34 15.48 9.11
C THR A 278 -21.51 14.65 9.65
N LYS A 279 -22.73 14.92 9.19
CA LYS A 279 -23.94 14.20 9.62
C LYS A 279 -24.50 13.38 8.47
N TYR A 280 -24.89 12.16 8.77
CA TYR A 280 -25.47 11.23 7.84
C TYR A 280 -26.50 10.36 8.55
N THR A 281 -27.64 10.14 7.93
CA THR A 281 -28.69 9.25 8.48
C THR A 281 -28.88 8.07 7.53
N ASP A 282 -28.81 6.87 8.07
CA ASP A 282 -29.12 5.64 7.32
C ASP A 282 -29.95 4.71 8.21
N ARG A 283 -31.07 4.23 7.66
CA ARG A 283 -31.99 3.26 8.29
C ARG A 283 -32.37 3.62 9.72
N GLY A 284 -32.61 4.92 9.99
CA GLY A 284 -33.00 5.41 11.32
C GLY A 284 -31.85 5.59 12.30
N ILE A 285 -30.60 5.37 11.88
CA ILE A 285 -29.41 5.64 12.67
C ILE A 285 -28.83 6.98 12.21
N ASN A 286 -28.63 7.88 13.17
CA ASN A 286 -27.99 9.18 12.95
C ASN A 286 -26.50 9.08 13.29
N TYR A 287 -25.66 9.27 12.28
CA TYR A 287 -24.21 9.29 12.42
C TYR A 287 -23.71 10.72 12.47
N THR A 288 -22.76 10.97 13.36
CA THR A 288 -21.99 12.23 13.37
C THR A 288 -20.51 11.87 13.28
N PHE A 289 -19.89 12.16 12.13
CA PHE A 289 -18.50 11.86 11.84
C PHE A 289 -17.60 13.04 12.22
N LYS A 290 -16.42 12.76 12.76
CA LYS A 290 -15.31 13.70 12.75
C LYS A 290 -14.62 13.64 11.38
N LYS A 291 -14.14 14.77 10.87
CA LYS A 291 -13.35 14.76 9.64
C LYS A 291 -12.11 13.90 9.84
N PRO A 292 -11.83 12.93 8.94
CA PRO A 292 -10.62 12.12 9.01
C PRO A 292 -9.35 12.97 9.01
N ILE A 293 -8.34 12.53 9.74
CA ILE A 293 -7.01 13.12 9.73
C ILE A 293 -6.08 12.11 9.07
N THR A 294 -5.43 12.50 7.97
CA THR A 294 -4.43 11.68 7.31
C THR A 294 -3.13 12.47 7.23
N THR A 295 -2.05 11.86 7.71
CA THR A 295 -0.70 12.41 7.62
C THR A 295 0.24 11.36 7.02
N ALA A 296 1.25 11.81 6.29
CA ALA A 296 2.32 10.95 5.84
C ALA A 296 3.67 11.67 5.90
N ALA A 297 4.71 10.91 6.24
CA ALA A 297 6.08 11.35 6.18
C ALA A 297 6.95 10.23 5.63
N GLY A 298 7.89 10.56 4.75
CA GLY A 298 8.76 9.56 4.13
C GLY A 298 10.14 10.11 3.85
N LYS A 299 11.10 9.20 3.68
CA LYS A 299 12.46 9.45 3.26
C LYS A 299 12.81 8.53 2.11
N VAL A 300 13.40 9.07 1.06
CA VAL A 300 13.71 8.34 -0.18
C VAL A 300 15.18 8.56 -0.54
N TYR A 301 15.88 7.47 -0.85
CA TYR A 301 17.24 7.42 -1.38
C TYR A 301 17.16 7.05 -2.85
N PHE A 302 17.42 8.01 -3.72
CA PHE A 302 17.34 7.84 -5.18
C PHE A 302 18.74 7.91 -5.80
N ASN A 303 19.16 6.87 -6.49
CA ASN A 303 20.43 6.86 -7.23
C ASN A 303 20.26 7.68 -8.51
N VAL A 304 21.02 8.77 -8.63
CA VAL A 304 20.91 9.72 -9.75
C VAL A 304 21.46 9.14 -11.06
N GLU A 305 22.49 8.28 -10.97
CA GLU A 305 23.13 7.65 -12.13
C GLU A 305 22.25 6.54 -12.73
N SER A 306 21.79 5.60 -11.91
CA SER A 306 20.94 4.50 -12.38
C SER A 306 19.47 4.90 -12.58
N GLY A 307 19.04 6.01 -11.96
CA GLY A 307 17.65 6.44 -12.02
C GLY A 307 16.69 5.51 -11.27
N LEU A 308 17.11 4.97 -10.13
CA LEU A 308 16.33 4.00 -9.36
C LEU A 308 16.28 4.38 -7.87
N ILE A 309 15.18 4.07 -7.22
CA ILE A 309 15.10 4.13 -5.76
C ILE A 309 15.93 2.98 -5.20
N LEU A 310 16.90 3.29 -4.33
CA LEU A 310 17.68 2.29 -3.60
C LEU A 310 16.93 1.83 -2.36
N LYS A 311 16.41 2.78 -1.60
CA LYS A 311 15.65 2.53 -0.37
C LYS A 311 14.66 3.66 -0.14
N SER A 312 13.51 3.34 0.43
CA SER A 312 12.61 4.34 0.98
C SER A 312 11.86 3.81 2.19
N LYS A 313 11.47 4.72 3.08
CA LYS A 313 10.56 4.45 4.19
C LYS A 313 9.51 5.53 4.25
N THR A 314 8.25 5.15 4.36
CA THR A 314 7.11 6.07 4.45
C THR A 314 6.18 5.60 5.56
N ASP A 315 5.89 6.49 6.49
CA ASP A 315 4.89 6.29 7.53
C ASP A 315 3.62 7.06 7.16
N VAL A 316 2.47 6.40 7.21
CA VAL A 316 1.14 6.97 6.98
C VAL A 316 0.30 6.74 8.22
N ASN A 317 -0.37 7.78 8.72
CA ASN A 317 -1.28 7.67 9.85
C ASN A 317 -2.66 8.17 9.42
N ILE A 318 -3.71 7.40 9.73
CA ILE A 318 -5.10 7.72 9.44
C ILE A 318 -5.87 7.61 10.75
N SER A 319 -6.61 8.67 11.11
CA SER A 319 -7.47 8.71 12.29
C SER A 319 -8.89 9.06 11.89
N MET A 320 -9.84 8.24 12.33
CA MET A 320 -11.27 8.38 12.04
C MET A 320 -12.08 8.20 13.31
N ALA A 321 -13.19 8.92 13.44
CA ALA A 321 -14.12 8.74 14.54
C ALA A 321 -15.53 9.16 14.16
N ASN A 322 -16.51 8.47 14.73
CA ASN A 322 -17.91 8.82 14.62
C ASN A 322 -18.68 8.51 15.93
N THR A 323 -19.83 9.15 16.08
CA THR A 323 -20.85 8.77 17.03
C THR A 323 -22.10 8.37 16.29
N MET A 324 -22.90 7.47 16.86
CA MET A 324 -24.17 7.03 16.33
C MET A 324 -25.27 7.17 17.37
N GLU A 325 -26.47 7.53 16.94
CA GLU A 325 -27.67 7.60 17.78
C GLU A 325 -28.84 6.98 17.03
N MET A 326 -29.61 6.14 17.68
CA MET A 326 -30.79 5.48 17.15
C MET A 326 -31.91 5.54 18.17
N ASP A 327 -33.12 5.91 17.73
CA ASP A 327 -34.31 5.82 18.56
C ASP A 327 -34.78 4.36 18.68
N SER A 328 -35.07 3.91 19.90
CA SER A 328 -35.62 2.60 20.19
C SER A 328 -36.84 2.72 21.10
N PRO A 329 -37.70 1.69 21.18
CA PRO A 329 -38.84 1.69 22.09
C PRO A 329 -38.48 1.85 23.58
N LYS A 330 -37.21 1.58 23.94
CA LYS A 330 -36.67 1.68 25.27
C LYS A 330 -35.88 2.98 25.52
N GLY A 331 -35.89 3.90 24.55
CA GLY A 331 -35.12 5.16 24.61
C GLY A 331 -34.04 5.22 23.54
N LYS A 332 -33.19 6.24 23.59
CA LYS A 332 -32.13 6.45 22.63
C LYS A 332 -30.94 5.54 22.92
N ILE A 333 -30.52 4.79 21.90
CA ILE A 333 -29.28 4.03 21.94
C ILE A 333 -28.18 4.92 21.34
N LYS A 334 -27.07 5.05 22.05
CA LYS A 334 -25.89 5.83 21.62
C LYS A 334 -24.69 4.91 21.52
N GLY A 335 -23.82 5.20 20.55
CA GLY A 335 -22.55 4.52 20.42
C GLY A 335 -21.48 5.45 19.85
N SER A 336 -20.24 5.06 20.01
CA SER A 336 -19.09 5.73 19.40
C SER A 336 -18.14 4.71 18.78
N GLN A 337 -17.43 5.14 17.74
CA GLN A 337 -16.38 4.37 17.12
C GLN A 337 -15.19 5.28 16.82
N SER A 338 -14.00 4.81 17.13
CA SER A 338 -12.76 5.43 16.68
C SER A 338 -11.82 4.40 16.09
N GLU A 339 -11.05 4.82 15.11
CA GLU A 339 -10.07 3.98 14.42
C GLU A 339 -8.80 4.78 14.19
N ASN A 340 -7.65 4.18 14.52
CA ASN A 340 -6.33 4.72 14.28
C ASN A 340 -5.50 3.68 13.56
N GLN A 341 -5.16 3.99 12.31
CA GLN A 341 -4.35 3.13 11.47
C GLN A 341 -2.99 3.77 11.25
N LYS A 342 -1.93 3.01 11.50
CA LYS A 342 -0.56 3.35 11.13
C LYS A 342 -0.07 2.33 10.12
N ILE A 343 0.46 2.81 8.99
CA ILE A 343 1.05 1.98 7.95
C ILE A 343 2.48 2.47 7.71
N THR A 344 3.45 1.58 7.78
CA THR A 344 4.84 1.86 7.40
C THR A 344 5.15 1.05 6.15
N TYR A 345 5.57 1.73 5.08
CA TYR A 345 6.11 1.10 3.88
C TYR A 345 7.63 1.21 3.88
N ILE A 346 8.31 0.11 3.56
CA ILE A 346 9.76 0.06 3.34
C ILE A 346 9.98 -0.53 1.95
N VAL A 347 10.76 0.16 1.14
CA VAL A 347 11.15 -0.31 -0.20
C VAL A 347 12.65 -0.45 -0.22
N GLU A 348 13.14 -1.57 -0.72
CA GLU A 348 14.55 -1.89 -0.84
C GLU A 348 14.81 -2.48 -2.23
N LYS A 349 15.76 -1.91 -2.95
CA LYS A 349 16.32 -2.55 -4.15
C LYS A 349 17.25 -3.68 -3.68
N ILE A 350 17.06 -4.91 -4.19
CA ILE A 350 17.80 -6.10 -3.80
C ILE A 350 18.41 -6.80 -5.01
#